data_90806fec89e5b0685f5c34be9f86ffad
#
_entry.id   90806fec89e5b0685f5c34be9f86ffad
#
_cell.length_a   1.000
_cell.length_b   1.000
_cell.length_c   1.000
_cell.angle_alpha   90.00
_cell.angle_beta   90.00
_cell.angle_gamma   90.00
#
_symmetry.space_group_name_H-M   'P 1'
#
loop_
_entity.id
_entity.type
_entity.pdbx_description
1 polymer ?
#
loop_
_entity_poly.entity_id
_entity_poly.type
_entity_poly.pdbx_seq_one_letter_code
_entity_poly.pdbx_strand_id
1 'polypeptide(L)'
;MAVLSACGPGVPQLGKSSLDEVIGAMTLEEKAHLVVGTGMAGFSGDSAVIGATKKLVPGAAGTTYPIERLGIPAVVLADGPAGLRIDPKREGDSATYYCTHFPIGTLLASTW
;
A
#
# COMPACT_ATOMS: atom_id res chain seq x y z
N MET A 1 35.64 22.97 -22.06
CA MET A 1 35.56 22.51 -20.67
C MET A 1 34.51 21.41 -20.62
N ALA A 2 34.92 20.15 -20.58
CA ALA A 2 34.01 19.01 -20.45
C ALA A 2 33.70 18.84 -18.95
N VAL A 3 32.45 19.07 -18.56
CA VAL A 3 31.98 18.76 -17.23
C VAL A 3 31.78 17.24 -17.17
N LEU A 4 32.73 16.54 -16.57
CA LEU A 4 32.59 15.15 -16.19
C LEU A 4 31.51 15.09 -15.09
N SER A 5 30.27 14.75 -15.48
CA SER A 5 29.21 14.38 -14.54
C SER A 5 29.67 13.11 -13.82
N ALA A 6 30.12 13.26 -12.58
CA ALA A 6 30.41 12.13 -11.70
C ALA A 6 29.10 11.38 -11.47
N CYS A 7 28.93 10.24 -12.14
CA CYS A 7 27.87 9.29 -11.88
C CYS A 7 28.19 8.64 -10.52
N GLY A 8 27.74 9.24 -9.43
CA GLY A 8 27.74 8.60 -8.13
C GLY A 8 26.83 7.34 -8.16
N PRO A 9 27.06 6.37 -7.28
CA PRO A 9 26.19 5.21 -7.21
C PRO A 9 24.74 5.70 -7.06
N GLY A 10 23.89 5.30 -8.02
CA GLY A 10 22.48 5.69 -8.04
C GLY A 10 21.79 5.23 -6.77
N VAL A 11 20.72 5.92 -6.38
CA VAL A 11 19.90 5.53 -5.22
C VAL A 11 19.44 4.08 -5.40
N PRO A 12 19.65 3.19 -4.40
CA PRO A 12 19.20 1.80 -4.48
C PRO A 12 17.70 1.71 -4.79
N GLN A 13 17.34 0.78 -5.66
CA GLN A 13 15.95 0.57 -6.09
C GLN A 13 15.49 -0.82 -5.75
N LEU A 14 14.28 -0.95 -5.21
CA LEU A 14 13.65 -2.25 -4.97
C LEU A 14 13.57 -3.04 -6.29
N GLY A 15 13.98 -4.31 -6.25
CA GLY A 15 14.01 -5.19 -7.44
C GLY A 15 15.24 -5.03 -8.32
N LYS A 16 16.12 -4.03 -8.05
CA LYS A 16 17.41 -3.85 -8.78
C LYS A 16 18.62 -3.97 -7.86
N SER A 17 18.47 -3.52 -6.63
CA SER A 17 19.49 -3.60 -5.57
C SER A 17 19.10 -4.67 -4.53
N SER A 18 20.04 -5.09 -3.71
CA SER A 18 19.75 -5.99 -2.59
C SER A 18 18.81 -5.33 -1.57
N LEU A 19 18.07 -6.12 -0.81
CA LEU A 19 17.18 -5.60 0.24
C LEU A 19 17.95 -4.82 1.29
N ASP A 20 19.14 -5.28 1.66
CA ASP A 20 19.97 -4.60 2.66
C ASP A 20 20.41 -3.21 2.21
N GLU A 21 20.75 -3.05 0.92
CA GLU A 21 21.07 -1.74 0.35
C GLU A 21 19.85 -0.81 0.35
N VAL A 22 18.68 -1.32 -0.04
CA VAL A 22 17.44 -0.53 -0.04
C VAL A 22 17.06 -0.13 1.37
N ILE A 23 17.07 -1.06 2.34
CA ILE A 23 16.77 -0.79 3.75
C ILE A 23 17.80 0.17 4.36
N GLY A 24 19.09 -0.01 4.04
CA GLY A 24 20.16 0.86 4.49
C GLY A 24 20.03 2.30 3.98
N ALA A 25 19.47 2.48 2.78
CA ALA A 25 19.21 3.79 2.18
C ALA A 25 17.96 4.49 2.73
N MET A 26 17.07 3.77 3.42
CA MET A 26 15.86 4.35 4.02
C MET A 26 16.20 5.22 5.22
N THR A 27 15.57 6.40 5.31
CA THR A 27 15.60 7.20 6.54
C THR A 27 14.77 6.55 7.64
N LEU A 28 14.98 6.98 8.87
CA LEU A 28 14.17 6.49 10.01
C LEU A 28 12.69 6.82 9.83
N GLU A 29 12.40 8.01 9.32
CA GLU A 29 11.03 8.44 9.02
C GLU A 29 10.35 7.57 7.96
N GLU A 30 11.05 7.26 6.87
CA GLU A 30 10.55 6.36 5.83
C GLU A 30 10.29 4.94 6.37
N LYS A 31 11.17 4.42 7.22
CA LYS A 31 10.96 3.14 7.90
C LYS A 31 9.72 3.18 8.78
N ALA A 32 9.53 4.26 9.56
CA ALA A 32 8.34 4.44 10.39
C ALA A 32 7.06 4.51 9.54
N HIS A 33 7.06 5.31 8.47
CA HIS A 33 5.91 5.43 7.56
C HIS A 33 5.56 4.09 6.90
N LEU A 34 6.55 3.30 6.49
CA LEU A 34 6.31 2.01 5.85
C LEU A 34 5.63 1.02 6.81
N VAL A 35 6.02 1.01 8.10
CA VAL A 35 5.44 0.11 9.12
C VAL A 35 4.04 0.55 9.55
N VAL A 36 3.82 1.87 9.65
CA VAL A 36 2.52 2.45 10.05
C VAL A 36 1.52 2.39 8.90
N GLY A 37 2.00 2.57 7.65
CA GLY A 37 1.15 2.66 6.47
C GLY A 37 0.39 3.99 6.40
N THR A 38 -0.66 4.03 5.57
CA THR A 38 -1.43 5.25 5.31
C THR A 38 -2.72 5.34 6.13
N GLY A 39 -3.03 4.31 6.93
CA GLY A 39 -4.25 4.27 7.75
C GLY A 39 -5.53 4.05 6.94
N MET A 40 -6.63 3.89 7.68
CA MET A 40 -7.99 3.79 7.16
C MET A 40 -8.64 5.17 7.13
N ALA A 41 -9.43 5.47 6.09
CA ALA A 41 -10.20 6.71 6.01
C ALA A 41 -11.11 6.85 7.24
N GLY A 42 -11.01 7.98 7.96
CA GLY A 42 -11.82 8.31 9.12
C GLY A 42 -11.20 8.02 10.48
N PHE A 43 -10.06 7.34 10.58
CA PHE A 43 -9.37 7.05 11.85
C PHE A 43 -8.15 7.92 12.15
N SER A 44 -7.59 8.56 11.17
CA SER A 44 -6.43 9.44 11.35
C SER A 44 -6.82 10.85 10.95
N GLY A 45 -6.79 11.80 11.86
CA GLY A 45 -7.17 13.20 11.63
C GLY A 45 -6.77 13.79 10.26
N ASP A 46 -6.83 15.09 10.09
CA ASP A 46 -6.67 15.85 8.82
C ASP A 46 -5.36 15.67 8.01
N SER A 47 -4.56 14.63 8.25
CA SER A 47 -3.34 14.45 7.47
C SER A 47 -3.62 13.84 6.09
N ALA A 48 -3.02 14.43 5.06
CA ALA A 48 -3.20 14.12 3.63
C ALA A 48 -2.97 12.65 3.23
N VAL A 49 -2.46 11.82 4.12
CA VAL A 49 -2.16 10.40 3.93
C VAL A 49 -3.43 9.55 3.82
N ILE A 50 -4.54 9.99 4.44
CA ILE A 50 -5.81 9.27 4.53
C ILE A 50 -6.51 9.06 3.18
N GLY A 51 -6.23 9.90 2.19
CA GLY A 51 -6.85 9.82 0.87
C GLY A 51 -6.26 8.76 -0.06
N ALA A 52 -5.09 8.19 0.26
CA ALA A 52 -4.37 7.31 -0.66
C ALA A 52 -5.10 6.00 -0.90
N THR A 53 -5.57 5.32 0.13
CA THR A 53 -6.32 4.06 0.02
C THR A 53 -7.61 4.23 -0.77
N LYS A 54 -8.40 5.28 -0.48
CA LYS A 54 -9.65 5.57 -1.18
C LYS A 54 -9.43 5.86 -2.67
N LYS A 55 -8.30 6.49 -3.02
CA LYS A 55 -7.94 6.77 -4.42
C LYS A 55 -7.51 5.52 -5.18
N LEU A 56 -6.85 4.57 -4.51
CA LEU A 56 -6.36 3.35 -5.13
C LEU A 56 -7.46 2.29 -5.21
N VAL A 57 -8.01 1.90 -4.05
CA VAL A 57 -9.09 0.91 -3.96
C VAL A 57 -10.07 1.35 -2.86
N PRO A 58 -11.17 1.98 -3.22
CA PRO A 58 -12.20 2.36 -2.26
C PRO A 58 -12.72 1.16 -1.46
N GLY A 59 -12.90 1.32 -0.16
CA GLY A 59 -13.37 0.27 0.74
C GLY A 59 -12.30 -0.70 1.23
N ALA A 60 -11.06 -0.63 0.75
CA ALA A 60 -9.95 -1.41 1.27
C ALA A 60 -9.53 -0.95 2.67
N ALA A 61 -8.90 -1.84 3.45
CA ALA A 61 -8.52 -1.59 4.83
C ALA A 61 -7.42 -0.54 4.97
N GLY A 62 -6.48 -0.49 4.04
CA GLY A 62 -5.39 0.47 4.07
C GLY A 62 -4.40 0.27 2.93
N THR A 63 -3.35 1.09 2.91
CA THR A 63 -2.22 0.93 2.01
C THR A 63 -0.91 1.13 2.76
N THR A 64 0.17 0.50 2.27
CA THR A 64 1.50 0.85 2.72
C THR A 64 1.89 2.21 2.19
N TYR A 65 2.83 2.87 2.89
CA TYR A 65 3.38 4.14 2.44
C TYR A 65 4.36 3.91 1.27
N PRO A 66 4.18 4.58 0.12
CA PRO A 66 5.12 4.46 -0.99
C PRO A 66 6.40 5.24 -0.73
N ILE A 67 7.55 4.70 -1.16
CA ILE A 67 8.84 5.41 -1.12
C ILE A 67 9.41 5.41 -2.55
N GLU A 68 8.91 6.36 -3.34
CA GLU A 68 9.17 6.42 -4.78
C GLU A 68 10.67 6.48 -5.11
N ARG A 69 11.47 7.23 -4.33
CA ARG A 69 12.91 7.34 -4.54
C ARG A 69 13.66 6.02 -4.42
N LEU A 70 13.08 5.02 -3.73
CA LEU A 70 13.61 3.67 -3.57
C LEU A 70 12.86 2.63 -4.41
N GLY A 71 11.93 3.06 -5.26
CA GLY A 71 11.11 2.17 -6.08
C GLY A 71 10.13 1.30 -5.28
N ILE A 72 9.77 1.71 -4.06
CA ILE A 72 8.81 0.99 -3.21
C ILE A 72 7.41 1.52 -3.49
N PRO A 73 6.52 0.71 -4.11
CA PRO A 73 5.15 1.12 -4.39
C PRO A 73 4.25 1.04 -3.15
N ALA A 74 3.10 1.73 -3.22
CA ALA A 74 2.01 1.46 -2.29
C ALA A 74 1.40 0.08 -2.56
N VAL A 75 1.22 -0.71 -1.52
CA VAL A 75 0.54 -2.01 -1.57
C VAL A 75 -0.80 -1.88 -0.84
N VAL A 76 -1.89 -2.28 -1.52
CA VAL A 76 -3.23 -2.22 -0.95
C VAL A 76 -3.46 -3.43 -0.05
N LEU A 77 -3.96 -3.19 1.15
CA LEU A 77 -4.35 -4.19 2.13
C LEU A 77 -5.87 -4.19 2.23
N ALA A 78 -6.47 -5.36 2.17
CA ALA A 78 -7.92 -5.50 2.25
C ALA A 78 -8.33 -6.58 3.25
N ASP A 79 -9.52 -6.43 3.83
CA ASP A 79 -10.08 -7.43 4.74
C ASP A 79 -10.34 -8.75 4.03
N GLY A 80 -10.17 -9.87 4.73
CA GLY A 80 -10.24 -11.19 4.16
C GLY A 80 -11.02 -12.28 4.91
N PRO A 81 -11.56 -12.10 6.15
CA PRO A 81 -12.15 -13.21 6.92
C PRO A 81 -13.35 -13.88 6.24
N ALA A 82 -14.15 -13.11 5.49
CA ALA A 82 -15.31 -13.60 4.73
C ALA A 82 -15.17 -13.33 3.23
N GLY A 83 -13.94 -13.21 2.75
CA GLY A 83 -13.60 -12.77 1.41
C GLY A 83 -13.16 -11.32 1.36
N LEU A 84 -12.71 -10.90 0.20
CA LEU A 84 -12.20 -9.55 -0.03
C LEU A 84 -13.32 -8.51 0.09
N ARG A 85 -13.11 -7.48 0.90
CA ARG A 85 -14.06 -6.37 1.05
C ARG A 85 -13.49 -5.10 0.40
N ILE A 86 -14.15 -4.66 -0.66
CA ILE A 86 -13.91 -3.38 -1.34
C ILE A 86 -15.26 -2.79 -1.77
N ASP A 87 -15.29 -1.50 -2.07
CA ASP A 87 -16.49 -0.86 -2.58
C ASP A 87 -16.78 -1.36 -4.01
N PRO A 88 -18.03 -1.81 -4.29
CA PRO A 88 -18.37 -2.35 -5.59
C PRO A 88 -18.44 -1.28 -6.70
N LYS A 89 -18.62 -0.03 -6.32
CA LYS A 89 -18.67 1.10 -7.25
C LYS A 89 -17.62 2.14 -6.91
N ARG A 90 -17.04 2.74 -7.95
CA ARG A 90 -16.02 3.78 -7.83
C ARG A 90 -16.51 5.07 -8.45
N GLU A 91 -16.12 6.19 -7.88
CA GLU A 91 -16.46 7.51 -8.39
C GLU A 91 -15.84 7.70 -9.80
N GLY A 92 -16.65 8.12 -10.76
CA GLY A 92 -16.22 8.32 -12.15
C GLY A 92 -16.07 7.04 -12.98
N ASP A 93 -16.41 5.86 -12.43
CA ASP A 93 -16.37 4.58 -13.15
C ASP A 93 -17.78 3.94 -13.17
N SER A 94 -18.23 3.55 -14.35
CA SER A 94 -19.52 2.86 -14.54
C SER A 94 -19.43 1.35 -14.24
N ALA A 95 -18.24 0.79 -14.13
CA ALA A 95 -18.03 -0.62 -13.82
C ALA A 95 -18.47 -0.98 -12.41
N THR A 96 -18.86 -2.24 -12.23
CA THR A 96 -19.10 -2.82 -10.90
C THR A 96 -18.05 -3.86 -10.62
N TYR A 97 -17.38 -3.72 -9.49
CA TYR A 97 -16.30 -4.61 -9.04
C TYR A 97 -16.87 -5.67 -8.11
N TYR A 98 -16.66 -6.92 -8.44
CA TYR A 98 -17.14 -8.06 -7.68
C TYR A 98 -15.98 -8.74 -6.97
N CYS A 99 -16.24 -9.18 -5.73
CA CYS A 99 -15.30 -9.96 -4.94
C CYS A 99 -15.94 -11.28 -4.55
N THR A 100 -15.12 -12.32 -4.45
CA THR A 100 -15.58 -13.62 -3.97
C THR A 100 -15.80 -13.56 -2.47
N HIS A 101 -16.99 -13.96 -2.04
CA HIS A 101 -17.33 -14.19 -0.62
C HIS A 101 -17.09 -15.64 -0.24
N PHE A 102 -16.64 -15.82 0.99
CA PHE A 102 -16.47 -17.13 1.63
C PHE A 102 -17.31 -17.19 2.90
N PRO A 103 -17.75 -18.40 3.33
CA PRO A 103 -18.37 -18.57 4.62
C PRO A 103 -17.46 -18.06 5.74
N ILE A 104 -18.01 -17.30 6.70
CA ILE A 104 -17.25 -16.86 7.86
C ILE A 104 -16.88 -18.03 8.76
N GLY A 105 -15.82 -17.87 9.57
CA GLY A 105 -15.33 -18.94 10.44
C GLY A 105 -16.38 -19.54 11.36
N THR A 106 -17.31 -18.70 11.89
CA THR A 106 -18.43 -19.16 12.72
C THR A 106 -19.37 -20.10 11.95
N LEU A 107 -19.67 -19.78 10.67
CA LEU A 107 -20.52 -20.65 9.84
C LEU A 107 -19.81 -21.97 9.55
N LEU A 108 -18.51 -21.94 9.22
CA LEU A 108 -17.71 -23.15 9.00
C LEU A 108 -17.65 -24.01 10.27
N ALA A 109 -17.46 -23.40 11.44
CA ALA A 109 -17.45 -24.10 12.72
C ALA A 109 -18.80 -24.73 13.08
N SER A 110 -19.92 -24.18 12.60
CA SER A 110 -21.26 -24.72 12.85
C SER A 110 -21.61 -25.95 12.01
N THR A 111 -20.76 -26.36 11.11
CA THR A 111 -20.96 -27.54 10.25
C THR A 111 -20.43 -28.84 10.87
N TRP A 112 -19.90 -28.79 12.07
CA TRP A 112 -19.39 -29.96 12.83
C TRP A 112 -20.50 -30.64 13.59
#